data_1451dc900b7d1ed44a9cdb89bdeaff9b
#
_entry.id   1451dc900b7d1ed44a9cdb89bdeaff9b
#
_cell.length_a   1.000
_cell.length_b   1.000
_cell.length_c   1.000
_cell.angle_alpha   90.00
_cell.angle_beta   90.00
_cell.angle_gamma   90.00
#
_symmetry.space_group_name_H-M   'P 1'
#
loop_
_entity.id
_entity.type
_entity.pdbx_description
1 polymer ?
#
loop_
_entity_poly.entity_id
_entity_poly.type
_entity_poly.pdbx_seq_one_letter_code
_entity_poly.pdbx_strand_id
1 'polypeptide(L)'
;MPPQLIYRKGWALLGYLAAKPERRHSRLALAMLLWPQFGEPQAMTNLRQVLCNLNRYCRGELGPGVLCVERDGVALRRAGRAVFDIDRLAGEPAEMLAILEGQRIFLAGMDDVAGVDFRAWLESTRLALEAELVGVAERHCDRMLVAGNWDAALHMARLLLQRDAWNEAHARRMMRAYAGHGMRAAAINAYARMQQALRRDLGVDPQDETRRLLAWICEGIDLAPLEADLRRPDLRRALAV
;
A
#
# COMPACT_ATOMS: atom_id res chain seq x y z
N MET A 1 -27.62 17.65 4.27
CA MET A 1 -27.07 16.49 3.54
C MET A 1 -25.79 16.94 2.86
N PRO A 2 -24.65 16.25 3.03
CA PRO A 2 -23.45 16.59 2.28
C PRO A 2 -23.74 16.47 0.78
N PRO A 3 -23.17 17.35 -0.05
CA PRO A 3 -23.34 17.27 -1.49
C PRO A 3 -22.69 15.97 -1.99
N GLN A 4 -23.52 14.99 -2.34
CA GLN A 4 -23.02 13.74 -2.91
C GLN A 4 -22.35 14.04 -4.26
N LEU A 5 -21.14 13.57 -4.43
CA LEU A 5 -20.50 13.58 -5.73
C LEU A 5 -21.21 12.54 -6.61
N ILE A 6 -22.16 13.01 -7.43
CA ILE A 6 -23.16 12.18 -8.12
C ILE A 6 -22.54 11.34 -9.24
N TYR A 7 -21.34 11.71 -9.73
CA TYR A 7 -20.77 11.08 -10.91
C TYR A 7 -19.54 10.22 -10.58
N ARG A 8 -19.55 8.98 -11.02
CA ARG A 8 -18.38 8.07 -10.92
C ARG A 8 -17.11 8.69 -11.49
N LYS A 9 -17.19 9.44 -12.60
CA LYS A 9 -16.05 10.17 -13.19
C LYS A 9 -15.53 11.31 -12.32
N GLY A 10 -16.36 11.87 -11.43
CA GLY A 10 -15.91 12.83 -10.43
C GLY A 10 -15.01 12.19 -9.38
N TRP A 11 -15.37 11.01 -8.90
CA TRP A 11 -14.53 10.22 -7.99
C TRP A 11 -13.24 9.75 -8.65
N ALA A 12 -13.31 9.30 -9.91
CA ALA A 12 -12.14 8.91 -10.69
C ALA A 12 -11.17 10.08 -10.86
N LEU A 13 -11.69 11.29 -11.17
CA LEU A 13 -10.88 12.51 -11.29
C LEU A 13 -10.27 12.91 -9.94
N LEU A 14 -11.05 12.87 -8.85
CA LEU A 14 -10.54 13.18 -7.52
C LEU A 14 -9.40 12.25 -7.13
N GLY A 15 -9.58 10.94 -7.29
CA GLY A 15 -8.56 9.94 -7.01
C GLY A 15 -7.31 10.12 -7.90
N TYR A 16 -7.49 10.43 -9.20
CA TYR A 16 -6.38 10.70 -10.09
C TYR A 16 -5.53 11.89 -9.63
N LEU A 17 -6.19 12.98 -9.23
CA LEU A 17 -5.51 14.17 -8.71
C LEU A 17 -4.91 13.92 -7.32
N ALA A 18 -5.59 13.14 -6.46
CA ALA A 18 -5.11 12.80 -5.13
C ALA A 18 -3.85 11.93 -5.17
N ALA A 19 -3.73 11.01 -6.13
CA ALA A 19 -2.54 10.20 -6.32
C ALA A 19 -1.31 10.99 -6.82
N LYS A 20 -1.52 12.23 -7.29
CA LYS A 20 -0.45 13.12 -7.78
C LYS A 20 -0.64 14.53 -7.23
N PRO A 21 -0.55 14.70 -5.89
CA PRO A 21 -0.81 15.99 -5.26
C PRO A 21 0.19 17.05 -5.74
N GLU A 22 -0.24 18.31 -5.67
CA GLU A 22 0.52 19.50 -6.09
C GLU A 22 0.90 19.54 -7.58
N ARG A 23 0.71 18.45 -8.32
CA ARG A 23 0.96 18.41 -9.76
C ARG A 23 -0.18 19.09 -10.51
N ARG A 24 0.17 20.00 -11.41
CA ARG A 24 -0.76 20.63 -12.34
C ARG A 24 -0.98 19.73 -13.55
N HIS A 25 -2.22 19.44 -13.86
CA HIS A 25 -2.65 18.62 -14.98
C HIS A 25 -3.35 19.48 -16.04
N SER A 26 -3.01 19.31 -17.30
CA SER A 26 -3.70 19.96 -18.41
C SER A 26 -5.18 19.54 -18.44
N ARG A 27 -6.07 20.50 -18.65
CA ARG A 27 -7.51 20.20 -18.76
C ARG A 27 -7.81 19.31 -19.96
N LEU A 28 -7.11 19.51 -21.07
CA LEU A 28 -7.25 18.67 -22.25
C LEU A 28 -6.81 17.23 -21.95
N ALA A 29 -5.67 17.04 -21.29
CA ALA A 29 -5.20 15.69 -20.91
C ALA A 29 -6.20 14.97 -20.00
N LEU A 30 -6.78 15.67 -19.01
CA LEU A 30 -7.80 15.10 -18.12
C LEU A 30 -9.10 14.77 -18.89
N ALA A 31 -9.51 15.62 -19.83
CA ALA A 31 -10.69 15.38 -20.65
C ALA A 31 -10.51 14.14 -21.52
N MET A 32 -9.38 14.02 -22.21
CA MET A 32 -9.09 12.87 -23.07
C MET A 32 -8.90 11.57 -22.28
N LEU A 33 -8.31 11.64 -21.09
CA LEU A 33 -8.16 10.51 -20.19
C LEU A 33 -9.53 9.94 -19.76
N LEU A 34 -10.48 10.81 -19.40
CA LEU A 34 -11.77 10.38 -18.84
C LEU A 34 -12.86 10.16 -19.89
N TRP A 35 -12.73 10.76 -21.06
CA TRP A 35 -13.70 10.67 -22.17
C TRP A 35 -13.03 10.42 -23.52
N PRO A 36 -12.20 9.38 -23.68
CA PRO A 36 -11.46 9.12 -24.94
C PRO A 36 -12.37 8.82 -26.13
N GLN A 37 -13.62 8.41 -25.87
CA GLN A 37 -14.61 8.09 -26.89
C GLN A 37 -15.26 9.33 -27.54
N PHE A 38 -15.04 10.53 -27.00
CA PHE A 38 -15.60 11.76 -27.53
C PHE A 38 -14.51 12.64 -28.17
N GLY A 39 -14.92 13.49 -29.13
CA GLY A 39 -14.04 14.55 -29.62
C GLY A 39 -13.73 15.58 -28.55
N GLU A 40 -12.64 16.33 -28.72
CA GLU A 40 -12.14 17.31 -27.75
C GLU A 40 -13.21 18.30 -27.25
N PRO A 41 -14.07 18.95 -28.07
CA PRO A 41 -15.06 19.90 -27.59
C PRO A 41 -16.05 19.27 -26.60
N GLN A 42 -16.52 18.05 -26.89
CA GLN A 42 -17.46 17.34 -26.03
C GLN A 42 -16.79 16.86 -24.75
N ALA A 43 -15.57 16.30 -24.83
CA ALA A 43 -14.80 15.86 -23.67
C ALA A 43 -14.51 17.04 -22.72
N MET A 44 -14.15 18.20 -23.26
CA MET A 44 -13.93 19.43 -22.50
C MET A 44 -15.20 19.97 -21.84
N THR A 45 -16.36 19.83 -22.50
CA THR A 45 -17.66 20.20 -21.91
C THR A 45 -18.01 19.30 -20.73
N ASN A 46 -17.85 18.00 -20.89
CA ASN A 46 -18.04 17.02 -19.83
C ASN A 46 -17.11 17.28 -18.63
N LEU A 47 -15.83 17.56 -18.90
CA LEU A 47 -14.86 17.90 -17.84
C LEU A 47 -15.27 19.16 -17.08
N ARG A 48 -15.73 20.23 -17.77
CA ARG A 48 -16.20 21.46 -17.09
C ARG A 48 -17.33 21.16 -16.11
N GLN A 49 -18.31 20.35 -16.50
CA GLN A 49 -19.43 19.97 -15.65
C GLN A 49 -18.95 19.17 -14.41
N VAL A 50 -18.07 18.20 -14.61
CA VAL A 50 -17.51 17.42 -13.50
C VAL A 50 -16.67 18.29 -12.57
N LEU A 51 -15.84 19.18 -13.10
CA LEU A 51 -15.04 20.11 -12.28
C LEU A 51 -15.91 21.07 -11.48
N CYS A 52 -17.03 21.55 -12.04
CA CYS A 52 -17.97 22.39 -11.29
C CYS A 52 -18.53 21.67 -10.06
N ASN A 53 -18.97 20.42 -10.25
CA ASN A 53 -19.52 19.60 -9.18
C ASN A 53 -18.44 19.21 -8.15
N LEU A 54 -17.26 18.81 -8.64
CA LEU A 54 -16.13 18.43 -7.79
C LEU A 54 -15.64 19.62 -6.95
N ASN A 55 -15.57 20.83 -7.52
CA ASN A 55 -15.17 22.02 -6.78
C ASN A 55 -16.18 22.36 -5.66
N ARG A 56 -17.49 22.19 -5.92
CA ARG A 56 -18.52 22.35 -4.89
C ARG A 56 -18.36 21.35 -3.76
N TYR A 57 -18.15 20.08 -4.12
CA TYR A 57 -17.89 19.00 -3.16
C TYR A 57 -16.64 19.29 -2.32
N CYS A 58 -15.50 19.56 -2.98
CA CYS A 58 -14.24 19.85 -2.28
C CYS A 58 -14.36 21.04 -1.33
N ARG A 59 -15.02 22.13 -1.73
CA ARG A 59 -15.22 23.29 -0.85
C ARG A 59 -16.03 22.97 0.38
N GLY A 60 -17.07 22.13 0.25
CA GLY A 60 -17.96 21.74 1.36
C GLY A 60 -17.30 20.74 2.32
N GLU A 61 -16.68 19.70 1.78
CA GLU A 61 -16.21 18.55 2.57
C GLU A 61 -14.73 18.62 2.93
N LEU A 62 -13.89 19.10 2.01
CA LEU A 62 -12.42 19.10 2.15
C LEU A 62 -11.87 20.47 2.53
N GLY A 63 -12.61 21.51 2.29
CA GLY A 63 -12.23 22.89 2.55
C GLY A 63 -11.85 23.69 1.30
N PRO A 64 -11.78 25.02 1.42
CA PRO A 64 -11.41 25.90 0.32
C PRO A 64 -9.95 25.73 -0.08
N GLY A 65 -9.65 25.83 -1.38
CA GLY A 65 -8.29 25.79 -1.90
C GLY A 65 -7.72 24.39 -2.13
N VAL A 66 -8.43 23.32 -1.74
CA VAL A 66 -8.00 21.92 -1.99
C VAL A 66 -8.01 21.60 -3.48
N LEU A 67 -9.07 21.98 -4.21
CA LEU A 67 -9.12 21.85 -5.66
C LEU A 67 -8.85 23.22 -6.32
N CYS A 68 -7.74 23.29 -7.05
CA CYS A 68 -7.36 24.49 -7.83
C CYS A 68 -7.73 24.25 -9.29
N VAL A 69 -8.69 25.04 -9.79
CA VAL A 69 -9.14 24.97 -11.18
C VAL A 69 -8.77 26.29 -11.85
N GLU A 70 -7.82 26.23 -12.76
CA GLU A 70 -7.33 27.39 -13.53
C GLU A 70 -7.72 27.25 -14.99
N ARG A 71 -7.41 28.29 -15.80
CA ARG A 71 -7.82 28.35 -17.22
C ARG A 71 -7.31 27.14 -18.03
N ASP A 72 -6.07 26.72 -17.78
CA ASP A 72 -5.33 25.71 -18.53
C ASP A 72 -4.98 24.47 -17.72
N GLY A 73 -5.24 24.46 -16.41
CA GLY A 73 -4.85 23.36 -15.55
C GLY A 73 -5.74 23.13 -14.34
N VAL A 74 -5.61 21.93 -13.78
CA VAL A 74 -6.25 21.50 -12.55
C VAL A 74 -5.20 20.86 -11.66
N ALA A 75 -5.22 21.20 -10.38
CA ALA A 75 -4.36 20.60 -9.36
C ALA A 75 -5.16 20.32 -8.09
N LEU A 76 -4.74 19.30 -7.35
CA LEU A 76 -5.22 19.06 -5.99
C LEU A 76 -4.08 19.42 -5.02
N ARG A 77 -4.40 20.24 -4.03
CA ARG A 77 -3.45 20.64 -2.99
C ARG A 77 -3.77 19.97 -1.67
N ARG A 78 -2.74 19.62 -0.93
CA ARG A 78 -2.85 19.15 0.45
C ARG A 78 -3.02 20.38 1.37
N ALA A 79 -4.18 21.04 1.26
CA ALA A 79 -4.50 22.24 2.02
C ALA A 79 -5.66 21.99 3.00
N GLY A 80 -5.67 22.71 4.12
CA GLY A 80 -6.77 22.66 5.07
C GLY A 80 -6.83 21.36 5.88
N ARG A 81 -8.06 20.85 6.09
CA ARG A 81 -8.33 19.62 6.86
C ARG A 81 -8.45 18.37 5.97
N ALA A 82 -8.16 18.51 4.67
CA ALA A 82 -8.31 17.41 3.72
C ALA A 82 -7.23 16.36 3.96
N VAL A 83 -7.64 15.22 4.48
CA VAL A 83 -6.80 14.04 4.63
C VAL A 83 -7.36 12.95 3.71
N PHE A 84 -6.55 12.51 2.77
CA PHE A 84 -6.88 11.37 1.93
C PHE A 84 -6.31 10.11 2.57
N ASP A 85 -7.00 8.99 2.42
CA ASP A 85 -6.56 7.71 2.98
C ASP A 85 -5.18 7.27 2.43
N ILE A 86 -4.85 7.64 1.19
CA ILE A 86 -3.51 7.41 0.62
C ILE A 86 -2.41 8.19 1.35
N ASP A 87 -2.71 9.34 1.97
CA ASP A 87 -1.74 10.12 2.75
C ASP A 87 -1.39 9.43 4.08
N ARG A 88 -2.29 8.56 4.56
CA ARG A 88 -2.14 7.82 5.80
C ARG A 88 -1.21 6.61 5.70
N LEU A 89 -0.84 6.22 4.46
CA LEU A 89 0.13 5.14 4.25
C LEU A 89 1.49 5.45 4.90
N ALA A 90 1.90 6.71 4.90
CA ALA A 90 3.13 7.17 5.53
C ALA A 90 2.90 7.76 6.94
N GLY A 91 1.67 7.70 7.47
CA GLY A 91 1.24 8.29 8.73
C GLY A 91 1.50 7.42 9.96
N GLU A 92 0.63 7.61 10.97
CA GLU A 92 0.71 6.87 12.22
C GLU A 92 0.46 5.36 12.04
N PRO A 93 1.14 4.49 12.81
CA PRO A 93 1.01 3.03 12.69
C PRO A 93 -0.42 2.51 12.80
N ALA A 94 -1.27 3.13 13.64
CA ALA A 94 -2.67 2.74 13.81
C ALA A 94 -3.51 2.99 12.55
N GLU A 95 -3.23 4.08 11.81
CA GLU A 95 -3.92 4.39 10.56
C GLU A 95 -3.54 3.40 9.46
N MET A 96 -2.25 3.09 9.35
CA MET A 96 -1.74 2.06 8.45
C MET A 96 -2.36 0.69 8.76
N LEU A 97 -2.43 0.32 10.03
CA LEU A 97 -3.05 -0.94 10.45
C LEU A 97 -4.51 -1.02 10.00
N ALA A 98 -5.29 0.05 10.18
CA ALA A 98 -6.68 0.11 9.75
C ALA A 98 -6.85 -0.05 8.21
N ILE A 99 -5.89 0.43 7.42
CA ILE A 99 -5.88 0.24 5.97
C ILE A 99 -5.54 -1.22 5.62
N LEU A 100 -4.55 -1.81 6.31
CA LEU A 100 -4.16 -3.21 6.12
C LEU A 100 -5.31 -4.17 6.46
N GLU A 101 -5.94 -4.00 7.63
CA GLU A 101 -7.05 -4.82 8.09
C GLU A 101 -8.30 -4.67 7.21
N GLY A 102 -8.57 -3.45 6.75
CA GLY A 102 -9.73 -3.14 5.92
C GLY A 102 -9.63 -3.66 4.49
N GLN A 103 -8.50 -4.18 4.04
CA GLN A 103 -8.26 -4.66 2.67
C GLN A 103 -8.76 -3.68 1.60
N ARG A 104 -8.60 -2.38 1.84
CA ARG A 104 -9.13 -1.33 0.97
C ARG A 104 -8.39 -1.30 -0.34
N ILE A 105 -9.16 -1.28 -1.43
CA ILE A 105 -8.63 -1.14 -2.79
C ILE A 105 -8.82 0.31 -3.24
N PHE A 106 -7.75 0.94 -3.68
CA PHE A 106 -7.81 2.29 -4.23
C PHE A 106 -8.77 2.38 -5.41
N LEU A 107 -9.74 3.30 -5.34
CA LEU A 107 -10.80 3.48 -6.35
C LEU A 107 -11.48 2.15 -6.75
N ALA A 108 -11.86 1.33 -5.75
CA ALA A 108 -12.58 0.09 -5.99
C ALA A 108 -13.82 0.31 -6.87
N GLY A 109 -14.01 -0.55 -7.87
CA GLY A 109 -15.16 -0.47 -8.78
C GLY A 109 -15.10 0.66 -9.82
N MET A 110 -13.91 1.28 -10.03
CA MET A 110 -13.72 2.33 -11.04
C MET A 110 -13.01 1.86 -12.32
N ASP A 111 -12.84 0.56 -12.49
CA ASP A 111 -12.05 -0.04 -13.56
C ASP A 111 -12.64 0.22 -14.97
N ASP A 112 -13.96 0.39 -15.04
CA ASP A 112 -14.73 0.63 -16.27
C ASP A 112 -15.21 2.08 -16.46
N VAL A 113 -14.78 2.99 -15.57
CA VAL A 113 -15.30 4.37 -15.54
C VAL A 113 -14.82 5.22 -16.72
N ALA A 114 -13.67 4.88 -17.30
CA ALA A 114 -13.06 5.59 -18.42
C ALA A 114 -12.36 4.61 -19.37
N GLY A 115 -11.53 5.13 -20.29
CA GLY A 115 -10.86 4.32 -21.30
C GLY A 115 -9.68 3.49 -20.77
N VAL A 116 -8.99 2.83 -21.72
CA VAL A 116 -7.88 1.92 -21.45
C VAL A 116 -6.72 2.62 -20.73
N ASP A 117 -6.42 3.88 -21.05
CA ASP A 117 -5.33 4.64 -20.42
C ASP A 117 -5.60 4.92 -18.94
N PHE A 118 -6.85 5.22 -18.58
CA PHE A 118 -7.24 5.39 -17.19
C PHE A 118 -7.12 4.07 -16.42
N ARG A 119 -7.54 2.96 -17.03
CA ARG A 119 -7.44 1.62 -16.42
C ARG A 119 -5.98 1.26 -16.17
N ALA A 120 -5.12 1.41 -17.16
CA ALA A 120 -3.68 1.13 -17.03
C ALA A 120 -3.03 1.99 -15.94
N TRP A 121 -3.38 3.28 -15.87
CA TRP A 121 -2.95 4.15 -14.79
C TRP A 121 -3.46 3.67 -13.42
N LEU A 122 -4.72 3.27 -13.33
CA LEU A 122 -5.33 2.81 -12.07
C LEU A 122 -4.66 1.55 -11.55
N GLU A 123 -4.42 0.57 -12.43
CA GLU A 123 -3.70 -0.68 -12.10
C GLU A 123 -2.27 -0.39 -11.62
N SER A 124 -1.53 0.43 -12.37
CA SER A 124 -0.17 0.84 -11.97
C SER A 124 -0.15 1.58 -10.63
N THR A 125 -1.13 2.45 -10.39
CA THR A 125 -1.24 3.20 -9.13
C THR A 125 -1.58 2.27 -7.97
N ARG A 126 -2.48 1.30 -8.15
CA ARG A 126 -2.80 0.28 -7.13
C ARG A 126 -1.57 -0.53 -6.74
N LEU A 127 -0.80 -0.99 -7.73
CA LEU A 127 0.44 -1.73 -7.48
C LEU A 127 1.45 -0.88 -6.69
N ALA A 128 1.62 0.38 -7.04
CA ALA A 128 2.54 1.28 -6.35
C ALA A 128 2.10 1.54 -4.88
N LEU A 129 0.81 1.82 -4.66
CA LEU A 129 0.26 2.04 -3.31
C LEU A 129 0.34 0.78 -2.45
N GLU A 130 0.10 -0.39 -3.03
CA GLU A 130 0.23 -1.68 -2.33
C GLU A 130 1.68 -1.95 -1.93
N ALA A 131 2.63 -1.73 -2.84
CA ALA A 131 4.05 -1.88 -2.54
C ALA A 131 4.52 -0.90 -1.44
N GLU A 132 4.03 0.33 -1.45
CA GLU A 132 4.31 1.32 -0.41
C GLU A 132 3.74 0.88 0.95
N LEU A 133 2.47 0.46 0.99
CA LEU A 133 1.80 -0.03 2.18
C LEU A 133 2.53 -1.23 2.79
N VAL A 134 2.87 -2.22 1.97
CA VAL A 134 3.63 -3.41 2.39
C VAL A 134 4.99 -3.00 2.95
N GLY A 135 5.73 -2.12 2.25
CA GLY A 135 7.04 -1.65 2.70
C GLY A 135 6.98 -0.89 4.04
N VAL A 136 5.93 -0.10 4.27
CA VAL A 136 5.72 0.57 5.58
C VAL A 136 5.41 -0.45 6.66
N ALA A 137 4.54 -1.42 6.38
CA ALA A 137 4.17 -2.49 7.30
C ALA A 137 5.36 -3.37 7.68
N GLU A 138 6.20 -3.72 6.72
CA GLU A 138 7.44 -4.47 6.96
C GLU A 138 8.38 -3.73 7.92
N ARG A 139 8.66 -2.46 7.63
CA ARG A 139 9.51 -1.62 8.51
C ARG A 139 8.91 -1.48 9.91
N HIS A 140 7.58 -1.42 10.02
CA HIS A 140 6.92 -1.36 11.33
C HIS A 140 7.04 -2.69 12.07
N CYS A 141 6.82 -3.83 11.39
CA CYS A 141 7.01 -5.16 11.95
C CYS A 141 8.44 -5.35 12.47
N ASP A 142 9.45 -4.96 11.66
CA ASP A 142 10.85 -5.05 12.05
C ASP A 142 11.17 -4.19 13.28
N ARG A 143 10.58 -3.01 13.41
CA ARG A 143 10.69 -2.18 14.63
C ARG A 143 10.07 -2.85 15.85
N MET A 144 8.92 -3.50 15.71
CA MET A 144 8.26 -4.23 16.80
C MET A 144 9.09 -5.43 17.25
N LEU A 145 9.67 -6.18 16.30
CA LEU A 145 10.58 -7.29 16.62
C LEU A 145 11.78 -6.81 17.47
N VAL A 146 12.40 -5.70 17.06
CA VAL A 146 13.53 -5.11 17.79
C VAL A 146 13.15 -4.61 19.18
N ALA A 147 11.94 -4.06 19.31
CA ALA A 147 11.44 -3.56 20.60
C ALA A 147 10.96 -4.68 21.54
N GLY A 148 10.96 -5.96 21.10
CA GLY A 148 10.42 -7.08 21.87
C GLY A 148 8.89 -7.06 21.98
N ASN A 149 8.21 -6.28 21.14
CA ASN A 149 6.75 -6.24 21.11
C ASN A 149 6.22 -7.37 20.20
N TRP A 150 6.29 -8.60 20.75
CA TRP A 150 6.03 -9.81 19.99
C TRP A 150 4.60 -9.93 19.48
N ASP A 151 3.61 -9.51 20.28
CA ASP A 151 2.20 -9.58 19.89
C ASP A 151 1.89 -8.66 18.73
N ALA A 152 2.39 -7.42 18.75
CA ALA A 152 2.23 -6.48 17.64
C ALA A 152 2.97 -6.96 16.38
N ALA A 153 4.18 -7.51 16.52
CA ALA A 153 4.94 -8.09 15.42
C ALA A 153 4.21 -9.29 14.80
N LEU A 154 3.63 -10.18 15.62
CA LEU A 154 2.82 -11.33 15.15
C LEU A 154 1.59 -10.88 14.40
N HIS A 155 0.88 -9.88 14.92
CA HIS A 155 -0.30 -9.32 14.26
C HIS A 155 0.06 -8.77 12.89
N MET A 156 1.12 -7.95 12.82
CA MET A 156 1.59 -7.37 11.56
C MET A 156 2.07 -8.44 10.56
N ALA A 157 2.85 -9.41 11.02
CA ALA A 157 3.33 -10.50 10.16
C ALA A 157 2.18 -11.35 9.58
N ARG A 158 1.10 -11.54 10.34
CA ARG A 158 -0.12 -12.22 9.84
C ARG A 158 -0.79 -11.42 8.72
N LEU A 159 -0.94 -10.10 8.89
CA LEU A 159 -1.53 -9.23 7.87
C LEU A 159 -0.70 -9.23 6.58
N LEU A 160 0.62 -9.19 6.70
CA LEU A 160 1.55 -9.30 5.58
C LEU A 160 1.41 -10.63 4.84
N LEU A 161 1.34 -11.76 5.57
CA LEU A 161 1.16 -13.10 4.98
C LEU A 161 -0.22 -13.32 4.37
N GLN A 162 -1.26 -12.62 4.83
CA GLN A 162 -2.57 -12.64 4.19
C GLN A 162 -2.56 -12.00 2.80
N ARG A 163 -1.64 -11.05 2.55
CA ARG A 163 -1.47 -10.39 1.27
C ARG A 163 -0.57 -11.18 0.31
N ASP A 164 0.48 -11.78 0.84
CA ASP A 164 1.40 -12.62 0.08
C ASP A 164 1.83 -13.82 0.94
N ALA A 165 1.12 -14.92 0.77
CA ALA A 165 1.33 -16.17 1.52
C ALA A 165 2.65 -16.87 1.16
N TRP A 166 3.23 -16.54 0.00
CA TRP A 166 4.48 -17.15 -0.47
C TRP A 166 5.71 -16.31 -0.12
N ASN A 167 5.53 -15.14 0.48
CA ASN A 167 6.63 -14.27 0.85
C ASN A 167 7.39 -14.80 2.06
N GLU A 168 8.55 -15.37 1.80
CA GLU A 168 9.39 -15.95 2.85
C GLU A 168 9.89 -14.91 3.87
N ALA A 169 10.09 -13.65 3.47
CA ALA A 169 10.49 -12.61 4.40
C ALA A 169 9.38 -12.30 5.42
N HIS A 170 8.11 -12.35 5.00
CA HIS A 170 6.97 -12.23 5.91
C HIS A 170 6.89 -13.43 6.87
N ALA A 171 7.12 -14.64 6.35
CA ALA A 171 7.16 -15.85 7.17
C ALA A 171 8.33 -15.81 8.18
N ARG A 172 9.51 -15.33 7.79
CA ARG A 172 10.64 -15.16 8.71
C ARG A 172 10.33 -14.16 9.83
N ARG A 173 9.62 -13.05 9.55
CA ARG A 173 9.16 -12.10 10.59
C ARG A 173 8.24 -12.80 11.59
N MET A 174 7.28 -13.61 11.11
CA MET A 174 6.40 -14.39 11.98
C MET A 174 7.16 -15.42 12.82
N MET A 175 8.10 -16.15 12.23
CA MET A 175 8.94 -17.12 12.94
C MET A 175 9.76 -16.44 14.05
N ARG A 176 10.37 -15.29 13.77
CA ARG A 176 11.14 -14.49 14.75
C ARG A 176 10.25 -14.01 15.89
N ALA A 177 9.06 -13.50 15.58
CA ALA A 177 8.12 -13.02 16.60
C ALA A 177 7.68 -14.17 17.53
N TYR A 178 7.36 -15.36 16.97
CA TYR A 178 7.05 -16.54 17.79
C TYR A 178 8.24 -16.99 18.64
N ALA A 179 9.43 -17.04 18.07
CA ALA A 179 10.65 -17.46 18.80
C ALA A 179 10.99 -16.48 19.92
N GLY A 180 10.95 -15.17 19.67
CA GLY A 180 11.20 -14.13 20.67
C GLY A 180 10.16 -14.12 21.80
N HIS A 181 8.92 -14.50 21.49
CA HIS A 181 7.85 -14.69 22.49
C HIS A 181 7.95 -16.03 23.25
N GLY A 182 8.99 -16.83 23.03
CA GLY A 182 9.15 -18.15 23.65
C GLY A 182 8.29 -19.26 23.04
N MET A 183 7.57 -19.00 21.97
CA MET A 183 6.65 -19.93 21.33
C MET A 183 7.35 -20.74 20.21
N ARG A 184 8.42 -21.44 20.55
CA ARG A 184 9.27 -22.19 19.61
C ARG A 184 8.49 -23.14 18.71
N ALA A 185 7.56 -23.91 19.26
CA ALA A 185 6.74 -24.84 18.50
C ALA A 185 5.88 -24.12 17.44
N ALA A 186 5.35 -22.92 17.76
CA ALA A 186 4.59 -22.12 16.83
C ALA A 186 5.47 -21.58 15.69
N ALA A 187 6.72 -21.22 15.97
CA ALA A 187 7.68 -20.80 14.94
C ALA A 187 7.99 -21.93 13.96
N ILE A 188 8.22 -23.16 14.46
CA ILE A 188 8.45 -24.34 13.62
C ILE A 188 7.21 -24.65 12.77
N ASN A 189 6.01 -24.55 13.35
CA ASN A 189 4.76 -24.75 12.62
C ASN A 189 4.52 -23.68 11.55
N ALA A 190 4.96 -22.45 11.78
CA ALA A 190 4.87 -21.37 10.78
C ALA A 190 5.76 -21.69 9.57
N TYR A 191 6.99 -22.17 9.79
CA TYR A 191 7.86 -22.66 8.73
C TYR A 191 7.22 -23.82 7.95
N ALA A 192 6.70 -24.83 8.64
CA ALA A 192 6.12 -26.01 7.98
C ALA A 192 4.95 -25.62 7.06
N ARG A 193 4.07 -24.71 7.51
CA ARG A 193 2.96 -24.21 6.69
C ARG A 193 3.44 -23.48 5.46
N MET A 194 4.42 -22.58 5.60
CA MET A 194 5.03 -21.86 4.47
C MET A 194 5.68 -22.83 3.48
N GLN A 195 6.51 -23.78 3.95
CA GLN A 195 7.14 -24.80 3.12
C GLN A 195 6.10 -25.62 2.33
N GLN A 196 5.02 -26.02 2.98
CA GLN A 196 3.95 -26.75 2.32
C GLN A 196 3.27 -25.91 1.23
N ALA A 197 3.02 -24.61 1.48
CA ALA A 197 2.43 -23.71 0.50
C ALA A 197 3.38 -23.53 -0.70
N LEU A 198 4.68 -23.26 -0.48
CA LEU A 198 5.68 -23.14 -1.54
C LEU A 198 5.75 -24.37 -2.43
N ARG A 199 5.80 -25.57 -1.81
CA ARG A 199 5.86 -26.84 -2.56
C ARG A 199 4.59 -27.12 -3.34
N ARG A 200 3.42 -26.92 -2.70
CA ARG A 200 2.12 -27.22 -3.32
C ARG A 200 1.81 -26.27 -4.47
N ASP A 201 2.06 -24.97 -4.30
CA ASP A 201 1.55 -23.95 -5.20
C ASP A 201 2.62 -23.53 -6.25
N LEU A 202 3.91 -23.57 -5.89
CA LEU A 202 5.02 -23.11 -6.75
C LEU A 202 6.02 -24.23 -7.09
N GLY A 203 5.97 -25.39 -6.43
CA GLY A 203 6.91 -26.50 -6.66
C GLY A 203 8.34 -26.22 -6.20
N VAL A 204 8.54 -25.24 -5.30
CA VAL A 204 9.88 -24.84 -4.83
C VAL A 204 10.09 -25.11 -3.35
N ASP A 205 11.34 -25.22 -2.94
CA ASP A 205 11.75 -25.29 -1.54
C ASP A 205 12.07 -23.90 -0.98
N PRO A 206 11.97 -23.72 0.36
CA PRO A 206 12.35 -22.47 1.01
C PRO A 206 13.79 -22.08 0.77
N GLN A 207 14.04 -20.77 0.74
CA GLN A 207 15.38 -20.17 0.62
C GLN A 207 16.29 -20.59 1.78
N ASP A 208 17.60 -20.56 1.53
CA ASP A 208 18.63 -20.89 2.54
C ASP A 208 18.51 -20.04 3.80
N GLU A 209 18.21 -18.76 3.65
CA GLU A 209 18.02 -17.85 4.77
C GLU A 209 16.89 -18.30 5.71
N THR A 210 15.80 -18.78 5.14
CA THR A 210 14.66 -19.28 5.91
C THR A 210 14.97 -20.61 6.58
N ARG A 211 15.71 -21.49 5.91
CA ARG A 211 16.17 -22.75 6.49
C ARG A 211 17.17 -22.54 7.63
N ARG A 212 18.10 -21.57 7.50
CA ARG A 212 19.02 -21.19 8.58
C ARG A 212 18.30 -20.67 9.79
N LEU A 213 17.31 -19.79 9.58
CA LEU A 213 16.48 -19.28 10.69
C LEU A 213 15.79 -20.41 11.44
N LEU A 214 15.23 -21.39 10.71
CA LEU A 214 14.64 -22.58 11.35
C LEU A 214 15.68 -23.35 12.19
N ALA A 215 16.87 -23.60 11.67
CA ALA A 215 17.93 -24.29 12.38
C ALA A 215 18.27 -23.56 13.71
N TRP A 216 18.49 -22.25 13.67
CA TRP A 216 18.74 -21.44 14.87
C TRP A 216 17.60 -21.51 15.90
N ILE A 217 16.35 -21.45 15.45
CA ILE A 217 15.19 -21.63 16.31
C ILE A 217 15.19 -23.04 16.94
N CYS A 218 15.52 -24.07 16.15
CA CYS A 218 15.62 -25.46 16.64
C CYS A 218 16.75 -25.68 17.65
N GLU A 219 17.85 -24.98 17.53
CA GLU A 219 19.00 -25.03 18.45
C GLU A 219 18.76 -24.17 19.69
N GLY A 220 17.75 -23.31 19.71
CA GLY A 220 17.46 -22.39 20.81
C GLY A 220 18.43 -21.22 20.89
N ILE A 221 19.04 -20.84 19.77
CA ILE A 221 19.93 -19.69 19.67
C ILE A 221 19.13 -18.41 19.88
N ASP A 222 19.63 -17.50 20.73
CA ASP A 222 19.05 -16.18 20.87
C ASP A 222 19.21 -15.39 19.57
N LEU A 223 18.07 -14.95 19.01
CA LEU A 223 18.04 -14.23 17.74
C LEU A 223 18.34 -12.73 17.87
N ALA A 224 18.30 -12.17 19.09
CA ALA A 224 18.49 -10.74 19.34
C ALA A 224 19.89 -10.22 18.90
N PRO A 225 21.00 -10.93 19.12
CA PRO A 225 22.32 -10.50 18.64
C PRO A 225 22.48 -10.52 17.14
N LEU A 226 21.84 -11.49 16.45
CA LEU A 226 21.91 -11.67 15.00
C LEU A 226 21.20 -10.54 14.23
N GLU A 227 20.18 -9.94 14.82
CA GLU A 227 19.49 -8.79 14.23
C GLU A 227 20.33 -7.51 14.29
N ALA A 228 21.18 -7.36 15.28
CA ALA A 228 22.12 -6.23 15.39
C ALA A 228 23.23 -6.32 14.32
N ASP A 229 23.70 -7.53 14.01
CA ASP A 229 24.75 -7.76 13.02
C ASP A 229 24.26 -7.65 11.57
N LEU A 230 23.03 -8.07 11.28
CA LEU A 230 22.41 -7.90 9.94
C LEU A 230 22.14 -6.44 9.57
N ARG A 231 22.23 -5.51 10.52
CA ARG A 231 22.15 -4.04 10.30
C ARG A 231 23.48 -3.41 9.90
N ARG A 232 24.60 -4.09 10.06
CA ARG A 232 25.91 -3.59 9.61
C ARG A 232 26.04 -3.78 8.09
N PRO A 233 26.17 -2.69 7.31
CA PRO A 233 26.28 -2.76 5.85
C PRO A 233 27.48 -3.59 5.37
N ASP A 234 28.48 -3.76 6.24
CA ASP A 234 29.72 -4.48 5.93
C ASP A 234 29.54 -6.01 5.88
N LEU A 235 28.60 -6.57 6.64
CA LEU A 235 28.31 -8.00 6.67
C LEU A 235 27.36 -8.47 5.55
N ARG A 236 26.54 -7.56 4.98
CA ARG A 236 25.77 -7.88 3.79
C ARG A 236 26.63 -8.24 2.58
N ARG A 237 27.86 -7.71 2.51
CA ARG A 237 28.85 -8.04 1.44
C ARG A 237 29.57 -9.35 1.69
N ALA A 238 29.75 -9.77 2.94
CA ALA A 238 30.45 -11.00 3.29
C ALA A 238 29.58 -12.26 3.19
N LEU A 239 28.23 -12.12 3.17
CA LEU A 239 27.28 -13.24 3.05
C LEU A 239 26.72 -13.41 1.63
N ALA A 240 27.21 -12.62 0.67
CA ALA A 240 26.84 -12.67 -0.77
C ALA A 240 27.90 -13.35 -1.63
N VAL A 241 28.80 -14.18 -1.02
CA VAL A 241 29.78 -15.02 -1.72
C VAL A 241 29.41 -16.49 -1.60
#